data_6a50fcd2972bf76aafb0260ed79c07a8
#
_entry.id   6a50fcd2972bf76aafb0260ed79c07a8
#
_cell.length_a   1.000
_cell.length_b   1.000
_cell.length_c   1.000
_cell.angle_alpha   90.00
_cell.angle_beta   90.00
_cell.angle_gamma   90.00
#
_symmetry.space_group_name_H-M   'P 1'
#
loop_
_entity.id
_entity.type
_entity.pdbx_description
1 polymer ?
#
loop_
_entity_poly.entity_id
_entity_poly.type
_entity_poly.pdbx_seq_one_letter_code
_entity_poly.pdbx_strand_id
1 'polypeptide(L)'
;MASRDLEPQATVHSRSPIRAGSPSPSARRLVLCAAVVVTALTAAAVAQAKPAPSLKSPSLSEISRASRPIVDTTIAAPTTLGLVPPGYWGGEYTISTGEKVSVFASNSFPIDPALEQRWADFLGSLVHGPEISNVTVLLSTLGQIVGACGLDAVACYSPRGNLLYTPGDDPAADLSAEAVITHEYGHHVAANRSDAPWSALAWGPKRWSSTIQVCARTRKKELFPGAEDPTHYQVNPGEGWAETYRVLNERKAGTAETPWDIVSQSLYPNDAALAAAEQDVVSPWAQTPATTQTVAFTRTARSRTVTMATPLDGTLRVNVRPPRGMRLSVDLFASTTRVAHVVMSSSVTRSTAICGARSYRIRLQALKGRGTVRLSLSKP
;
A
#
# COMPACT_ATOMS: atom_id res chain seq x y z
N MET A 1 -58.21 -7.22 -24.68
CA MET A 1 -58.05 -8.45 -25.47
C MET A 1 -56.75 -9.09 -25.04
N ALA A 2 -56.92 -10.02 -24.20
CA ALA A 2 -56.62 -11.45 -24.20
C ALA A 2 -55.11 -11.69 -24.14
N SER A 3 -54.55 -11.98 -22.97
CA SER A 3 -54.44 -13.28 -22.26
C SER A 3 -53.64 -14.31 -23.03
N ARG A 4 -52.50 -14.71 -22.44
CA ARG A 4 -52.30 -16.10 -22.03
C ARG A 4 -50.91 -16.31 -21.36
N ASP A 5 -51.04 -16.73 -20.14
CA ASP A 5 -50.11 -17.48 -19.32
C ASP A 5 -49.56 -18.71 -20.00
N LEU A 6 -48.37 -19.14 -19.56
CA LEU A 6 -48.00 -20.56 -19.43
C LEU A 6 -46.63 -20.70 -18.71
N GLU A 7 -46.65 -20.90 -17.39
CA GLU A 7 -45.80 -21.92 -16.75
C GLU A 7 -46.39 -23.29 -17.01
N PRO A 8 -45.63 -24.37 -17.02
CA PRO A 8 -45.26 -25.01 -15.79
C PRO A 8 -43.99 -25.93 -15.76
N GLN A 9 -43.64 -26.23 -14.59
CA GLN A 9 -43.38 -27.54 -13.96
C GLN A 9 -41.95 -28.11 -13.90
N ALA A 10 -41.63 -28.30 -12.63
CA ALA A 10 -40.57 -29.07 -12.04
C ALA A 10 -40.63 -30.55 -12.40
N THR A 11 -39.46 -31.18 -12.45
CA THR A 11 -39.35 -32.62 -12.20
C THR A 11 -38.18 -32.96 -11.30
N VAL A 12 -38.54 -33.57 -10.20
CA VAL A 12 -37.72 -34.23 -9.18
C VAL A 12 -37.47 -35.67 -9.59
N HIS A 13 -36.28 -36.18 -9.40
CA HIS A 13 -35.93 -37.60 -9.12
C HIS A 13 -34.43 -37.72 -9.08
N SER A 14 -33.75 -38.49 -8.25
CA SER A 14 -34.09 -39.38 -7.15
C SER A 14 -32.77 -39.85 -6.51
N ARG A 15 -32.87 -40.19 -5.30
CA ARG A 15 -31.92 -40.73 -4.32
C ARG A 15 -31.13 -41.98 -4.74
N SER A 16 -29.91 -42.07 -4.17
CA SER A 16 -29.37 -43.13 -3.28
C SER A 16 -28.50 -44.24 -3.90
N PRO A 17 -27.75 -45.10 -3.18
CA PRO A 17 -27.19 -44.88 -1.82
C PRO A 17 -25.70 -45.37 -1.62
N ILE A 18 -25.16 -44.99 -0.53
CA ILE A 18 -24.23 -45.64 0.41
C ILE A 18 -23.62 -47.00 0.06
N ARG A 19 -22.29 -47.11 0.13
CA ARG A 19 -21.64 -48.32 0.61
C ARG A 19 -20.52 -47.98 1.60
N ALA A 20 -20.77 -48.41 2.80
CA ALA A 20 -19.79 -48.53 3.88
C ALA A 20 -18.89 -49.77 3.62
N GLY A 21 -17.65 -49.63 4.01
CA GLY A 21 -16.71 -50.74 4.07
C GLY A 21 -15.70 -50.46 5.18
N SER A 22 -15.90 -51.12 6.32
CA SER A 22 -15.02 -51.12 7.49
C SER A 22 -13.97 -52.25 7.40
N PRO A 23 -13.20 -52.48 8.44
CA PRO A 23 -11.75 -52.37 8.43
C PRO A 23 -11.07 -53.72 8.66
N SER A 24 -9.77 -53.78 8.60
CA SER A 24 -9.04 -54.82 9.35
C SER A 24 -7.56 -54.43 9.58
N PRO A 25 -7.00 -54.93 10.66
CA PRO A 25 -5.79 -54.40 11.25
C PRO A 25 -4.55 -55.27 11.02
N SER A 26 -3.40 -54.68 11.03
CA SER A 26 -2.19 -55.45 11.38
C SER A 26 -1.17 -54.59 12.10
N ALA A 27 -0.90 -55.06 13.26
CA ALA A 27 0.08 -54.61 14.23
C ALA A 27 1.53 -54.92 13.84
N ARG A 28 2.43 -54.17 14.48
CA ARG A 28 3.83 -54.45 14.91
C ARG A 28 4.83 -53.44 14.31
N ARG A 29 5.64 -52.77 15.02
CA ARG A 29 6.44 -52.98 16.23
C ARG A 29 7.06 -51.63 16.65
N LEU A 30 7.16 -51.44 17.94
CA LEU A 30 7.98 -50.42 18.60
C LEU A 30 9.44 -50.48 18.15
N VAL A 31 10.06 -49.31 17.96
CA VAL A 31 11.44 -49.04 18.31
C VAL A 31 11.49 -47.65 18.96
N LEU A 32 11.74 -47.65 20.28
CA LEU A 32 12.13 -46.47 21.03
C LEU A 32 13.55 -46.09 20.61
N CYS A 33 13.73 -44.87 20.14
CA CYS A 33 15.00 -44.15 20.23
C CYS A 33 14.73 -42.81 20.90
N ALA A 34 15.05 -42.75 22.18
CA ALA A 34 15.09 -41.52 22.94
C ALA A 34 16.30 -40.70 22.50
N ALA A 35 16.08 -39.64 21.76
CA ALA A 35 17.06 -38.58 21.53
C ALA A 35 16.64 -37.38 22.40
N VAL A 36 17.34 -37.22 23.51
CA VAL A 36 17.25 -35.99 24.32
C VAL A 36 17.90 -34.87 23.55
N VAL A 37 17.06 -34.01 22.93
CA VAL A 37 17.50 -32.72 22.40
C VAL A 37 17.28 -31.71 23.52
N VAL A 38 18.35 -31.31 24.15
CA VAL A 38 18.39 -30.13 25.04
C VAL A 38 18.35 -28.90 24.12
N THR A 39 17.16 -28.36 23.88
CA THR A 39 16.98 -27.04 23.29
C THR A 39 17.18 -26.01 24.39
N ALA A 40 18.33 -25.38 24.39
CA ALA A 40 18.55 -24.13 25.13
C ALA A 40 17.60 -23.06 24.59
N LEU A 41 16.50 -22.80 25.30
CA LEU A 41 15.66 -21.62 25.08
C LEU A 41 16.45 -20.40 25.55
N THR A 42 17.11 -19.71 24.62
CA THR A 42 17.50 -18.32 24.83
C THR A 42 16.22 -17.50 24.75
N ALA A 43 15.64 -17.18 25.91
CA ALA A 43 14.60 -16.18 26.02
C ALA A 43 15.22 -14.83 25.62
N ALA A 44 15.06 -14.42 24.37
CA ALA A 44 15.21 -13.03 24.01
C ALA A 44 14.09 -12.27 24.74
N ALA A 45 14.47 -11.51 25.75
CA ALA A 45 13.57 -10.58 26.40
C ALA A 45 13.17 -9.55 25.34
N VAL A 46 11.97 -9.69 24.78
CA VAL A 46 11.32 -8.63 24.05
C VAL A 46 11.07 -7.53 25.09
N ALA A 47 11.80 -6.44 24.96
CA ALA A 47 11.55 -5.26 25.76
C ALA A 47 10.15 -4.77 25.38
N GLN A 48 9.16 -5.04 26.21
CA GLN A 48 7.83 -4.46 26.08
C GLN A 48 7.99 -2.96 26.29
N ALA A 49 7.76 -2.20 25.20
CA ALA A 49 7.61 -0.75 25.32
C ALA A 49 6.50 -0.47 26.33
N LYS A 50 6.81 0.32 27.37
CA LYS A 50 5.80 0.76 28.32
C LYS A 50 4.75 1.54 27.53
N PRO A 51 3.44 1.25 27.72
CA PRO A 51 2.40 2.07 27.13
C PRO A 51 2.57 3.52 27.59
N ALA A 52 2.41 4.44 26.65
CA ALA A 52 2.42 5.87 26.95
C ALA A 52 1.34 6.18 28.04
N PRO A 53 1.60 7.08 28.98
CA PRO A 53 0.60 7.40 29.99
C PRO A 53 -0.59 8.08 29.35
N SER A 54 -1.78 7.49 29.47
CA SER A 54 -3.04 8.09 29.03
C SER A 54 -3.36 9.32 29.88
N LEU A 55 -3.58 10.43 29.23
CA LEU A 55 -4.11 11.65 29.82
C LEU A 55 -5.65 11.61 29.67
N LYS A 56 -6.39 12.19 30.61
CA LYS A 56 -7.84 12.02 30.76
C LYS A 56 -8.64 12.30 29.49
N SER A 57 -9.53 11.36 29.15
CA SER A 57 -10.40 11.33 27.97
C SER A 57 -11.42 12.45 27.86
N PRO A 58 -11.69 12.99 26.66
CA PRO A 58 -12.82 13.87 26.37
C PRO A 58 -14.16 13.12 26.29
N SER A 59 -15.27 13.84 26.27
CA SER A 59 -16.62 13.31 26.45
C SER A 59 -17.19 12.63 25.20
N LEU A 60 -18.08 11.65 25.39
CA LEU A 60 -18.77 10.84 24.38
C LEU A 60 -19.51 11.62 23.25
N SER A 61 -19.80 12.92 23.44
CA SER A 61 -20.43 13.76 22.41
C SER A 61 -19.47 14.15 21.27
N GLU A 62 -18.17 14.05 21.47
CA GLU A 62 -17.14 14.33 20.48
C GLU A 62 -16.85 13.11 19.61
N ILE A 63 -17.13 11.90 20.12
CA ILE A 63 -16.88 10.62 19.47
C ILE A 63 -17.76 10.39 18.23
N SER A 64 -19.02 10.87 18.28
CA SER A 64 -19.97 10.75 17.16
C SER A 64 -19.53 11.50 15.89
N ARG A 65 -18.49 12.33 15.99
CA ARG A 65 -17.91 13.10 14.88
C ARG A 65 -16.63 12.47 14.33
N ALA A 66 -16.01 11.55 15.07
CA ALA A 66 -14.74 10.93 14.71
C ALA A 66 -14.81 9.96 13.52
N SER A 67 -16.02 9.61 13.05
CA SER A 67 -16.22 8.79 11.84
C SER A 67 -16.16 9.58 10.53
N ARG A 68 -15.55 10.78 10.53
CA ARG A 68 -15.39 11.60 9.34
C ARG A 68 -13.94 11.69 8.88
N PRO A 69 -13.74 11.95 7.59
CA PRO A 69 -12.46 11.79 6.94
C PRO A 69 -11.36 12.63 7.57
N ILE A 70 -10.24 11.99 7.79
CA ILE A 70 -8.94 12.63 7.99
C ILE A 70 -8.66 13.39 6.71
N VAL A 71 -8.68 14.72 6.77
CA VAL A 71 -8.49 15.55 5.59
C VAL A 71 -7.00 15.76 5.40
N ASP A 72 -6.50 15.23 4.29
CA ASP A 72 -5.12 15.48 3.83
C ASP A 72 -5.04 16.90 3.25
N THR A 73 -5.06 17.90 4.14
CA THR A 73 -5.06 19.30 3.73
C THR A 73 -3.66 19.78 3.39
N THR A 74 -3.53 20.46 2.25
CA THR A 74 -2.33 21.18 1.86
C THR A 74 -2.19 22.43 2.74
N ILE A 75 -1.67 22.28 3.96
CA ILE A 75 -1.43 23.41 4.84
C ILE A 75 -0.13 24.10 4.42
N ALA A 76 -0.11 25.43 4.48
CA ALA A 76 1.11 26.19 4.28
C ALA A 76 2.11 25.81 5.38
N ALA A 77 3.15 25.05 5.03
CA ALA A 77 4.20 24.69 5.96
C ALA A 77 4.82 25.96 6.56
N PRO A 78 5.19 25.97 7.86
CA PRO A 78 6.02 27.02 8.41
C PRO A 78 7.32 27.08 7.60
N THR A 79 7.70 28.29 7.18
CA THR A 79 8.81 28.53 6.24
C THR A 79 10.20 28.32 6.80
N THR A 80 10.33 27.82 8.04
CA THR A 80 11.63 27.65 8.73
C THR A 80 11.70 26.27 9.39
N LEU A 81 12.29 25.33 8.66
CA LEU A 81 12.80 24.07 9.22
C LEU A 81 13.86 24.40 10.29
N GLY A 82 13.66 23.90 11.49
CA GLY A 82 14.61 24.03 12.62
C GLY A 82 14.23 25.03 13.70
N LEU A 83 13.17 25.82 13.55
CA LEU A 83 12.63 26.65 14.62
C LEU A 83 11.38 25.99 15.22
N VAL A 84 11.28 26.09 16.56
CA VAL A 84 10.07 25.65 17.28
C VAL A 84 8.87 26.39 16.70
N PRO A 85 7.81 25.67 16.23
CA PRO A 85 6.63 26.34 15.72
C PRO A 85 5.98 27.24 16.78
N PRO A 86 5.44 28.41 16.42
CA PRO A 86 4.75 29.28 17.36
C PRO A 86 3.61 28.55 18.07
N GLY A 87 3.58 28.64 19.41
CA GLY A 87 2.57 27.93 20.21
C GLY A 87 2.92 26.48 20.57
N TYR A 88 4.13 26.05 20.24
CA TYR A 88 4.65 24.72 20.56
C TYR A 88 5.96 24.82 21.32
N TRP A 89 6.34 23.72 21.97
CA TRP A 89 7.64 23.48 22.58
C TRP A 89 8.12 22.07 22.16
N GLY A 90 9.42 21.78 22.27
CA GLY A 90 10.00 20.51 21.84
C GLY A 90 11.23 20.71 20.93
N GLY A 91 11.59 19.69 20.17
CA GLY A 91 12.77 19.69 19.34
C GLY A 91 13.05 18.39 18.60
N GLU A 92 14.32 18.12 18.30
CA GLU A 92 14.79 16.86 17.74
C GLU A 92 15.12 15.86 18.85
N TYR A 93 14.67 14.65 18.71
CA TYR A 93 14.88 13.53 19.64
C TYR A 93 15.54 12.37 18.90
N THR A 94 16.58 11.79 19.49
CA THR A 94 17.26 10.62 18.91
C THR A 94 16.57 9.36 19.40
N ILE A 95 16.14 8.51 18.47
CA ILE A 95 15.54 7.21 18.75
C ILE A 95 16.60 6.12 18.90
N SER A 96 16.21 4.93 19.37
CA SER A 96 17.12 3.82 19.69
C SER A 96 17.98 3.33 18.51
N THR A 97 17.49 3.52 17.28
CA THR A 97 18.18 3.16 16.03
C THR A 97 19.16 4.23 15.54
N GLY A 98 19.16 5.40 16.19
CA GLY A 98 20.10 6.50 15.94
C GLY A 98 19.57 7.60 15.03
N GLU A 99 18.39 7.43 14.42
CA GLU A 99 17.74 8.48 13.64
C GLU A 99 17.19 9.57 14.57
N LYS A 100 16.92 10.72 13.99
CA LYS A 100 16.34 11.86 14.68
C LYS A 100 14.92 12.10 14.20
N VAL A 101 14.02 12.35 15.14
CA VAL A 101 12.61 12.69 14.90
C VAL A 101 12.33 14.06 15.52
N SER A 102 11.70 14.94 14.76
CA SER A 102 11.26 16.25 15.29
C SER A 102 9.88 16.09 15.91
N VAL A 103 9.76 16.32 17.22
CA VAL A 103 8.49 16.26 17.95
C VAL A 103 8.30 17.57 18.71
N PHE A 104 7.15 18.19 18.51
CA PHE A 104 6.75 19.41 19.20
C PHE A 104 5.37 19.22 19.81
N ALA A 105 5.20 19.63 21.06
CA ALA A 105 3.92 19.61 21.75
C ALA A 105 3.37 21.03 21.90
N SER A 106 2.05 21.17 21.78
CA SER A 106 1.36 22.43 22.02
C SER A 106 1.63 22.97 23.41
N ASN A 107 1.75 24.30 23.55
CA ASN A 107 1.81 24.99 24.84
C ASN A 107 0.56 24.76 25.71
N SER A 108 -0.50 24.12 25.17
CA SER A 108 -1.66 23.69 25.94
C SER A 108 -1.38 22.46 26.81
N PHE A 109 -0.30 21.71 26.51
CA PHE A 109 0.17 20.59 27.31
C PHE A 109 1.21 21.06 28.34
N PRO A 110 1.30 20.44 29.53
CA PRO A 110 2.38 20.67 30.46
C PRO A 110 3.73 20.37 29.79
N ILE A 111 4.73 21.22 30.08
CA ILE A 111 6.09 21.00 29.61
C ILE A 111 6.66 19.75 30.29
N ASP A 112 6.84 18.69 29.52
CA ASP A 112 7.44 17.41 29.95
C ASP A 112 8.37 16.90 28.84
N PRO A 113 9.67 17.17 28.86
CA PRO A 113 10.60 16.72 27.82
C PRO A 113 10.61 15.19 27.62
N ALA A 114 10.14 14.42 28.59
CA ALA A 114 9.98 12.98 28.44
C ALA A 114 8.78 12.60 27.57
N LEU A 115 7.82 13.49 27.36
CA LEU A 115 6.65 13.27 26.50
C LEU A 115 7.09 13.14 25.02
N GLU A 116 7.86 14.09 24.53
CA GLU A 116 8.30 14.08 23.13
C GLU A 116 9.25 12.93 22.85
N GLN A 117 10.16 12.61 23.79
CA GLN A 117 11.03 11.44 23.63
C GLN A 117 10.20 10.14 23.55
N ARG A 118 9.14 10.00 24.36
CA ARG A 118 8.24 8.83 24.27
C ARG A 118 7.56 8.74 22.91
N TRP A 119 7.12 9.86 22.33
CA TRP A 119 6.50 9.85 20.99
C TRP A 119 7.52 9.58 19.88
N ALA A 120 8.73 10.12 20.00
CA ALA A 120 9.82 9.80 19.09
C ALA A 120 10.15 8.29 19.14
N ASP A 121 10.29 7.72 20.35
CA ASP A 121 10.55 6.29 20.55
C ASP A 121 9.40 5.41 20.04
N PHE A 122 8.16 5.87 20.23
CA PHE A 122 6.99 5.18 19.67
C PHE A 122 7.07 5.11 18.14
N LEU A 123 7.32 6.23 17.45
CA LEU A 123 7.50 6.25 16.01
C LEU A 123 8.67 5.37 15.57
N GLY A 124 9.76 5.38 16.32
CA GLY A 124 10.92 4.50 16.08
C GLY A 124 10.61 3.01 16.29
N SER A 125 9.54 2.67 17.00
CA SER A 125 9.08 1.28 17.16
C SER A 125 8.23 0.77 16.01
N LEU A 126 7.70 1.69 15.17
CA LEU A 126 6.93 1.31 13.98
C LEU A 126 7.85 0.77 12.90
N VAL A 127 7.28 0.04 11.95
CA VAL A 127 8.00 -0.36 10.74
C VAL A 127 8.28 0.88 9.90
N HIS A 128 9.54 1.29 9.79
CA HIS A 128 9.91 2.50 9.07
C HIS A 128 11.14 2.28 8.18
N GLY A 129 11.41 3.23 7.33
CA GLY A 129 12.63 3.38 6.55
C GLY A 129 13.30 4.73 6.89
N PRO A 130 14.18 5.24 6.02
CA PRO A 130 14.91 6.48 6.28
C PRO A 130 14.04 7.73 6.31
N GLU A 131 12.77 7.65 5.88
CA GLU A 131 11.82 8.78 5.93
C GLU A 131 11.55 9.26 7.35
N ILE A 132 11.74 8.42 8.37
CA ILE A 132 11.55 8.80 9.78
C ILE A 132 12.37 10.03 10.18
N SER A 133 13.55 10.20 9.61
CA SER A 133 14.40 11.38 9.86
C SER A 133 13.88 12.69 9.25
N ASN A 134 12.83 12.63 8.44
CA ASN A 134 12.25 13.78 7.77
C ASN A 134 10.88 14.19 8.33
N VAL A 135 10.34 13.42 9.29
CA VAL A 135 9.03 13.71 9.85
C VAL A 135 9.10 14.78 10.93
N THR A 136 8.09 15.64 10.97
CA THR A 136 7.84 16.57 12.07
C THR A 136 6.47 16.30 12.63
N VAL A 137 6.39 15.99 13.91
CA VAL A 137 5.16 15.68 14.63
C VAL A 137 4.76 16.88 15.47
N LEU A 138 3.52 17.30 15.35
CA LEU A 138 2.90 18.36 16.15
C LEU A 138 1.80 17.75 17.01
N LEU A 139 2.12 17.45 18.27
CA LEU A 139 1.18 17.01 19.28
C LEU A 139 0.26 18.18 19.64
N SER A 140 -1.00 18.10 19.25
CA SER A 140 -1.93 19.22 19.27
C SER A 140 -3.21 18.86 20.00
N THR A 141 -3.91 19.86 20.53
CA THR A 141 -5.28 19.67 21.01
C THR A 141 -6.22 19.49 19.80
N LEU A 142 -7.35 18.80 19.99
CA LEU A 142 -8.36 18.63 18.93
C LEU A 142 -8.80 19.99 18.33
N GLY A 143 -8.92 21.03 19.16
CA GLY A 143 -9.26 22.37 18.66
C GLY A 143 -8.20 22.96 17.72
N GLN A 144 -6.91 22.71 17.98
CA GLN A 144 -5.83 23.13 17.09
C GLN A 144 -5.81 22.31 15.81
N ILE A 145 -6.07 21.00 15.89
CA ILE A 145 -6.17 20.10 14.73
C ILE A 145 -7.31 20.56 13.82
N VAL A 146 -8.51 20.80 14.37
CA VAL A 146 -9.65 21.33 13.61
C VAL A 146 -9.29 22.67 12.93
N GLY A 147 -8.56 23.53 13.63
CA GLY A 147 -8.10 24.81 13.06
C GLY A 147 -7.09 24.66 11.92
N ALA A 148 -6.27 23.63 11.95
CA ALA A 148 -5.23 23.37 10.97
C ALA A 148 -5.71 22.45 9.81
N CYS A 149 -6.45 21.40 10.13
CA CYS A 149 -6.81 20.31 9.22
C CYS A 149 -8.25 20.41 8.67
N GLY A 150 -9.10 21.23 9.28
CA GLY A 150 -10.50 21.40 8.90
C GLY A 150 -11.48 20.82 9.93
N LEU A 151 -12.77 21.12 9.71
CA LEU A 151 -13.83 20.66 10.59
C LEU A 151 -13.89 19.13 10.56
N ASP A 152 -14.10 18.56 11.74
CA ASP A 152 -14.22 17.12 11.97
C ASP A 152 -12.93 16.29 11.81
N ALA A 153 -11.75 16.92 11.55
CA ALA A 153 -10.47 16.23 11.54
C ALA A 153 -10.01 15.87 12.97
N VAL A 154 -9.54 14.65 13.16
CA VAL A 154 -8.86 14.20 14.40
C VAL A 154 -7.34 14.25 14.27
N ALA A 155 -6.83 14.26 13.05
CA ALA A 155 -5.43 14.43 12.68
C ALA A 155 -5.35 14.82 11.21
N CYS A 156 -4.15 15.14 10.71
CA CYS A 156 -3.86 15.18 9.29
C CYS A 156 -2.35 15.15 9.02
N TYR A 157 -1.99 14.65 7.84
CA TYR A 157 -0.65 14.73 7.30
C TYR A 157 -0.55 15.80 6.21
N SER A 158 0.50 16.61 6.26
CA SER A 158 0.85 17.54 5.19
C SER A 158 2.15 17.11 4.50
N PRO A 159 2.12 16.72 3.22
CA PRO A 159 3.33 16.35 2.48
C PRO A 159 4.28 17.55 2.28
N ARG A 160 3.75 18.78 2.35
CA ARG A 160 4.57 19.99 2.37
C ARG A 160 5.16 20.19 3.74
N GLY A 161 6.43 19.83 3.90
CA GLY A 161 7.16 19.92 5.16
C GLY A 161 7.10 18.68 6.02
N ASN A 162 6.45 17.60 5.54
CA ASN A 162 6.35 16.31 6.24
C ASN A 162 5.79 16.47 7.66
N LEU A 163 4.69 17.22 7.78
CA LEU A 163 4.07 17.55 9.06
C LEU A 163 2.93 16.58 9.40
N LEU A 164 2.98 16.01 10.60
CA LEU A 164 1.86 15.29 11.19
C LEU A 164 1.23 16.18 12.26
N TYR A 165 -0.03 16.58 12.08
CA TYR A 165 -0.85 17.15 13.13
C TYR A 165 -1.62 16.01 13.78
N THR A 166 -1.32 15.70 15.04
CA THR A 166 -1.88 14.53 15.73
C THR A 166 -2.28 14.90 17.15
N PRO A 167 -3.29 14.25 17.74
CA PRO A 167 -3.64 14.49 19.13
C PRO A 167 -2.50 14.03 20.06
N GLY A 168 -2.27 14.81 21.11
CA GLY A 168 -1.35 14.44 22.19
C GLY A 168 -1.96 13.47 23.20
N ASP A 169 -3.31 13.34 23.17
CA ASP A 169 -4.15 12.51 24.04
C ASP A 169 -5.11 11.68 23.22
N ASP A 170 -5.64 10.60 23.78
CA ASP A 170 -6.64 9.76 23.13
C ASP A 170 -7.87 10.59 22.72
N PRO A 171 -8.18 10.69 21.42
CA PRO A 171 -9.32 11.50 20.97
C PRO A 171 -10.66 10.86 21.30
N ALA A 172 -10.71 9.55 21.54
CA ALA A 172 -11.92 8.81 21.92
C ALA A 172 -11.56 7.57 22.76
N ALA A 173 -12.56 6.98 23.42
CA ALA A 173 -12.35 5.81 24.28
C ALA A 173 -11.92 4.54 23.50
N ASP A 174 -12.27 4.45 22.23
CA ASP A 174 -11.99 3.35 21.30
C ASP A 174 -10.96 3.73 20.22
N LEU A 175 -10.39 4.93 20.31
CA LEU A 175 -9.39 5.44 19.37
C LEU A 175 -8.22 6.05 20.14
N SER A 176 -7.09 5.37 20.15
CA SER A 176 -5.88 5.87 20.82
C SER A 176 -5.11 6.88 19.97
N ALA A 177 -4.36 7.77 20.63
CA ALA A 177 -3.47 8.69 19.94
C ALA A 177 -2.39 7.94 19.16
N GLU A 178 -1.92 6.77 19.65
CA GLU A 178 -0.98 5.89 18.95
C GLU A 178 -1.57 5.35 17.63
N ALA A 179 -2.83 4.94 17.63
CA ALA A 179 -3.48 4.49 16.40
C ALA A 179 -3.59 5.61 15.38
N VAL A 180 -3.97 6.80 15.82
CA VAL A 180 -4.09 7.99 14.96
C VAL A 180 -2.73 8.39 14.37
N ILE A 181 -1.70 8.53 15.19
CA ILE A 181 -0.36 8.91 14.71
C ILE A 181 0.23 7.84 13.78
N THR A 182 -0.08 6.57 14.03
CA THR A 182 0.37 5.48 13.16
C THR A 182 -0.29 5.56 11.79
N HIS A 183 -1.57 5.90 11.71
CA HIS A 183 -2.28 6.15 10.45
C HIS A 183 -1.64 7.32 9.69
N GLU A 184 -1.46 8.47 10.33
CA GLU A 184 -0.84 9.66 9.71
C GLU A 184 0.61 9.40 9.26
N TYR A 185 1.35 8.62 10.05
CA TYR A 185 2.69 8.21 9.65
C TYR A 185 2.65 7.27 8.43
N GLY A 186 1.59 6.51 8.24
CA GLY A 186 1.33 5.77 7.01
C GLY A 186 1.29 6.66 5.76
N HIS A 187 0.64 7.83 5.85
CA HIS A 187 0.67 8.85 4.79
C HIS A 187 2.06 9.41 4.57
N HIS A 188 2.82 9.67 5.65
CA HIS A 188 4.21 10.11 5.56
C HIS A 188 5.08 9.08 4.84
N VAL A 189 4.95 7.79 5.17
CA VAL A 189 5.62 6.71 4.45
C VAL A 189 5.26 6.75 2.97
N ALA A 190 3.96 6.81 2.62
CA ALA A 190 3.51 6.86 1.23
C ALA A 190 4.08 8.06 0.45
N ALA A 191 4.11 9.25 1.07
CA ALA A 191 4.67 10.45 0.47
C ALA A 191 6.16 10.32 0.12
N ASN A 192 6.88 9.46 0.88
CA ASN A 192 8.29 9.14 0.67
C ASN A 192 8.52 7.87 -0.17
N ARG A 193 7.50 7.38 -0.87
CA ARG A 193 7.57 6.20 -1.75
C ARG A 193 7.20 6.58 -3.18
N SER A 194 7.61 5.73 -4.11
CA SER A 194 7.28 5.88 -5.54
C SER A 194 6.28 4.83 -5.98
N ASP A 195 5.22 5.25 -6.64
CA ASP A 195 4.27 4.38 -7.34
C ASP A 195 4.10 4.80 -8.82
N ALA A 196 5.16 5.29 -9.47
CA ALA A 196 5.05 5.77 -10.85
C ALA A 196 4.26 4.81 -11.77
N PRO A 197 3.32 5.36 -12.59
CA PRO A 197 3.09 6.76 -12.94
C PRO A 197 2.15 7.52 -11.97
N TRP A 198 1.71 6.91 -10.89
CA TRP A 198 0.77 7.50 -9.94
C TRP A 198 1.51 8.06 -8.71
N SER A 199 0.81 8.87 -7.92
CA SER A 199 1.27 9.31 -6.61
C SER A 199 1.06 8.17 -5.60
N ALA A 200 2.10 7.79 -4.85
CA ALA A 200 1.95 6.78 -3.81
C ALA A 200 1.08 7.27 -2.65
N LEU A 201 1.05 8.59 -2.38
CA LEU A 201 0.16 9.16 -1.36
C LEU A 201 -1.31 8.91 -1.69
N ALA A 202 -1.72 9.08 -2.95
CA ALA A 202 -3.10 8.88 -3.36
C ALA A 202 -3.44 7.42 -3.72
N TRP A 203 -2.47 6.62 -4.16
CA TRP A 203 -2.69 5.27 -4.70
C TRP A 203 -2.17 4.15 -3.79
N GLY A 204 -1.44 4.49 -2.73
CA GLY A 204 -0.60 3.57 -1.97
C GLY A 204 0.72 3.24 -2.67
N PRO A 205 1.73 2.77 -1.93
CA PRO A 205 3.01 2.35 -2.49
C PRO A 205 2.90 1.16 -3.45
N LYS A 206 3.90 0.98 -4.30
CA LYS A 206 3.91 0.16 -5.52
C LYS A 206 3.46 -1.29 -5.33
N ARG A 207 3.99 -2.00 -4.36
CA ARG A 207 3.71 -3.43 -4.18
C ARG A 207 2.34 -3.64 -3.57
N TRP A 208 2.01 -2.85 -2.53
CA TRP A 208 0.71 -2.89 -1.90
C TRP A 208 -0.39 -2.53 -2.90
N SER A 209 -0.27 -1.41 -3.62
CA SER A 209 -1.26 -0.95 -4.59
C SER A 209 -1.49 -1.97 -5.71
N SER A 210 -0.41 -2.65 -6.16
CA SER A 210 -0.49 -3.72 -7.15
C SER A 210 -1.14 -4.98 -6.58
N THR A 211 -0.89 -5.31 -5.31
CA THR A 211 -1.43 -6.50 -4.64
C THR A 211 -2.93 -6.41 -4.47
N ILE A 212 -3.44 -5.27 -4.00
CA ILE A 212 -4.88 -5.03 -3.85
C ILE A 212 -5.54 -4.53 -5.13
N GLN A 213 -4.80 -4.46 -6.24
CA GLN A 213 -5.26 -4.12 -7.59
C GLN A 213 -5.88 -2.73 -7.71
N VAL A 214 -5.30 -1.72 -7.05
CA VAL A 214 -5.80 -0.33 -7.07
C VAL A 214 -6.08 0.12 -8.50
N CYS A 215 -5.13 -0.07 -9.43
CA CYS A 215 -5.28 0.38 -10.82
C CYS A 215 -6.48 -0.29 -11.53
N ALA A 216 -6.67 -1.59 -11.36
CA ALA A 216 -7.77 -2.32 -11.99
C ALA A 216 -9.12 -1.92 -11.38
N ARG A 217 -9.17 -1.76 -10.06
CA ARG A 217 -10.38 -1.36 -9.33
C ARG A 217 -10.76 0.10 -9.62
N THR A 218 -9.79 1.00 -9.74
CA THR A 218 -10.04 2.40 -10.16
C THR A 218 -10.64 2.48 -11.57
N ARG A 219 -10.15 1.66 -12.51
CA ARG A 219 -10.74 1.58 -13.86
C ARG A 219 -12.19 1.12 -13.87
N LYS A 220 -12.58 0.33 -12.88
CA LYS A 220 -13.97 -0.12 -12.68
C LYS A 220 -14.80 0.85 -11.84
N LYS A 221 -14.22 1.96 -11.38
CA LYS A 221 -14.85 2.93 -10.46
C LYS A 221 -15.22 2.31 -9.10
N GLU A 222 -14.45 1.33 -8.64
CA GLU A 222 -14.57 0.73 -7.31
C GLU A 222 -13.70 1.46 -6.28
N LEU A 223 -12.63 2.13 -6.73
CA LEU A 223 -11.74 2.95 -5.91
C LEU A 223 -11.54 4.32 -6.54
N PHE A 224 -11.30 5.32 -5.70
CA PHE A 224 -11.14 6.73 -6.08
C PHE A 224 -9.89 7.32 -5.43
N PRO A 225 -8.70 7.16 -6.04
CA PRO A 225 -7.44 7.63 -5.48
C PRO A 225 -7.43 9.14 -5.24
N GLY A 226 -7.06 9.56 -4.02
CA GLY A 226 -7.00 10.95 -3.61
C GLY A 226 -8.37 11.62 -3.45
N ALA A 227 -9.44 10.85 -3.31
CA ALA A 227 -10.77 11.41 -3.06
C ALA A 227 -10.91 11.79 -1.58
N GLU A 228 -11.27 13.04 -1.35
CA GLU A 228 -11.53 13.61 -0.02
C GLU A 228 -13.01 13.96 0.19
N ASP A 229 -13.83 13.78 -0.85
CA ASP A 229 -15.26 14.02 -0.73
C ASP A 229 -15.94 12.91 0.08
N PRO A 230 -17.01 13.23 0.85
CA PRO A 230 -17.65 12.26 1.75
C PRO A 230 -18.21 11.01 1.06
N THR A 231 -18.44 11.06 -0.26
CA THR A 231 -19.01 9.93 -1.02
C THR A 231 -17.94 8.88 -1.34
N HIS A 232 -16.71 9.30 -1.63
CA HIS A 232 -15.65 8.43 -2.13
C HIS A 232 -14.50 8.22 -1.15
N TYR A 233 -14.46 8.97 -0.05
CA TYR A 233 -13.40 8.87 0.95
C TYR A 233 -13.18 7.43 1.44
N GLN A 234 -14.26 6.72 1.79
CA GLN A 234 -14.17 5.34 2.27
C GLN A 234 -13.57 4.35 1.25
N VAL A 235 -13.49 4.74 -0.01
CA VAL A 235 -12.89 3.94 -1.09
C VAL A 235 -11.66 4.63 -1.70
N ASN A 236 -11.06 5.57 -0.95
CA ASN A 236 -9.77 6.17 -1.26
C ASN A 236 -8.65 5.18 -0.90
N PRO A 237 -7.85 4.69 -1.87
CA PRO A 237 -6.77 3.76 -1.56
C PRO A 237 -5.60 4.41 -0.81
N GLY A 238 -5.46 5.74 -0.79
CA GLY A 238 -4.50 6.44 0.05
C GLY A 238 -4.80 6.21 1.53
N GLU A 239 -6.07 6.36 1.92
CA GLU A 239 -6.56 6.06 3.27
C GLU A 239 -6.48 4.56 3.57
N GLY A 240 -6.85 3.72 2.59
CA GLY A 240 -6.70 2.27 2.72
C GLY A 240 -5.26 1.81 2.95
N TRP A 241 -4.29 2.53 2.41
CA TRP A 241 -2.87 2.32 2.69
C TRP A 241 -2.52 2.70 4.14
N ALA A 242 -2.90 3.91 4.59
CA ALA A 242 -2.61 4.39 5.93
C ALA A 242 -3.20 3.46 6.99
N GLU A 243 -4.43 3.02 6.81
CA GLU A 243 -5.06 2.00 7.66
C GLU A 243 -4.36 0.63 7.58
N THR A 244 -3.93 0.19 6.39
CA THR A 244 -3.13 -1.05 6.25
C THR A 244 -1.81 -0.95 7.03
N TYR A 245 -1.16 0.21 6.98
CA TYR A 245 0.07 0.48 7.71
C TYR A 245 -0.17 0.45 9.23
N ARG A 246 -1.28 1.01 9.70
CA ARG A 246 -1.70 0.92 11.11
C ARG A 246 -1.87 -0.53 11.56
N VAL A 247 -2.70 -1.31 10.84
CA VAL A 247 -2.93 -2.74 11.15
C VAL A 247 -1.63 -3.54 11.13
N LEU A 248 -0.74 -3.27 10.17
CA LEU A 248 0.58 -3.92 10.11
C LEU A 248 1.37 -3.72 11.41
N ASN A 249 1.40 -2.49 11.93
CA ASN A 249 2.16 -2.17 13.13
C ASN A 249 1.49 -2.69 14.40
N GLU A 250 0.17 -2.60 14.52
CA GLU A 250 -0.59 -3.18 15.63
C GLU A 250 -0.35 -4.69 15.74
N ARG A 251 -0.41 -5.42 14.61
CA ARG A 251 -0.12 -6.86 14.57
C ARG A 251 1.32 -7.18 14.97
N LYS A 252 2.29 -6.39 14.51
CA LYS A 252 3.70 -6.58 14.88
C LYS A 252 3.96 -6.29 16.36
N ALA A 253 3.31 -5.31 16.92
CA ALA A 253 3.37 -4.97 18.33
C ALA A 253 2.61 -5.99 19.22
N GLY A 254 1.71 -6.81 18.61
CA GLY A 254 0.84 -7.72 19.35
C GLY A 254 -0.24 -7.01 20.14
N THR A 255 -0.61 -5.79 19.76
CA THR A 255 -1.71 -5.03 20.34
C THR A 255 -3.04 -5.39 19.71
N ALA A 256 -4.16 -5.06 20.36
CA ALA A 256 -5.47 -5.19 19.75
C ALA A 256 -5.58 -4.25 18.53
N GLU A 257 -6.18 -4.73 17.45
CA GLU A 257 -6.46 -3.90 16.29
C GLU A 257 -7.53 -2.85 16.64
N THR A 258 -7.25 -1.59 16.34
CA THR A 258 -8.26 -0.52 16.37
C THR A 258 -9.34 -0.83 15.33
N PRO A 259 -10.63 -0.53 15.58
CA PRO A 259 -11.71 -0.79 14.62
C PRO A 259 -11.42 -0.27 13.23
N TRP A 260 -11.78 -1.08 12.22
CA TRP A 260 -11.64 -0.73 10.80
C TRP A 260 -12.94 -0.10 10.31
N ASP A 261 -13.11 1.18 10.52
CA ASP A 261 -14.35 1.92 10.23
C ASP A 261 -14.15 3.19 9.38
N ILE A 262 -12.90 3.66 9.26
CA ILE A 262 -12.55 4.84 8.45
C ILE A 262 -12.74 4.55 6.96
N VAL A 263 -12.36 3.37 6.49
CA VAL A 263 -12.42 2.96 5.09
C VAL A 263 -13.20 1.67 4.90
N SER A 264 -13.66 1.43 3.67
CA SER A 264 -14.43 0.25 3.29
C SER A 264 -13.72 -1.06 3.65
N GLN A 265 -14.47 -2.04 4.13
CA GLN A 265 -14.01 -3.42 4.37
C GLN A 265 -13.38 -4.06 3.12
N SER A 266 -13.71 -3.58 1.93
CA SER A 266 -13.09 -4.05 0.69
C SER A 266 -11.61 -3.69 0.55
N LEU A 267 -11.10 -2.81 1.41
CA LEU A 267 -9.69 -2.41 1.51
C LEU A 267 -8.98 -3.06 2.70
N TYR A 268 -9.70 -3.81 3.56
CA TYR A 268 -9.08 -4.48 4.70
C TYR A 268 -7.97 -5.44 4.23
N PRO A 269 -6.75 -5.38 4.81
CA PRO A 269 -5.60 -6.10 4.30
C PRO A 269 -5.66 -7.60 4.62
N ASN A 270 -5.37 -8.42 3.62
CA ASN A 270 -4.99 -9.82 3.84
C ASN A 270 -3.47 -9.93 4.05
N ASP A 271 -3.00 -11.13 4.38
CA ASP A 271 -1.58 -11.39 4.66
C ASP A 271 -0.67 -10.98 3.48
N ALA A 272 -1.12 -11.15 2.23
CA ALA A 272 -0.34 -10.73 1.07
C ALA A 272 -0.24 -9.19 0.96
N ALA A 273 -1.30 -8.47 1.32
CA ALA A 273 -1.29 -7.02 1.37
C ALA A 273 -0.41 -6.49 2.49
N LEU A 274 -0.45 -7.11 3.67
CA LEU A 274 0.43 -6.77 4.80
C LEU A 274 1.91 -7.02 4.47
N ALA A 275 2.24 -8.18 3.86
CA ALA A 275 3.60 -8.49 3.43
C ALA A 275 4.10 -7.51 2.35
N ALA A 276 3.23 -7.12 1.41
CA ALA A 276 3.55 -6.11 0.40
C ALA A 276 3.75 -4.72 1.02
N ALA A 277 2.94 -4.36 2.01
CA ALA A 277 3.06 -3.11 2.76
C ALA A 277 4.39 -3.06 3.51
N GLU A 278 4.72 -4.08 4.28
CA GLU A 278 6.01 -4.15 4.96
C GLU A 278 7.18 -4.02 3.98
N GLN A 279 7.12 -4.74 2.86
CA GLN A 279 8.18 -4.69 1.86
C GLN A 279 8.31 -3.28 1.24
N ASP A 280 7.22 -2.56 1.02
CA ASP A 280 7.27 -1.19 0.50
C ASP A 280 7.87 -0.21 1.51
N VAL A 281 7.72 -0.46 2.81
CA VAL A 281 8.36 0.34 3.86
C VAL A 281 9.86 0.08 3.92
N VAL A 282 10.27 -1.19 4.14
CA VAL A 282 11.66 -1.54 4.45
C VAL A 282 12.56 -1.66 3.22
N SER A 283 11.97 -1.84 2.04
CA SER A 283 12.68 -1.96 0.76
C SER A 283 11.92 -1.22 -0.34
N PRO A 284 11.98 0.12 -0.36
CA PRO A 284 11.22 0.94 -1.30
C PRO A 284 11.40 0.48 -2.75
N TRP A 285 10.30 0.44 -3.49
CA TRP A 285 10.37 0.10 -4.90
C TRP A 285 11.11 1.19 -5.69
N ALA A 286 11.96 0.75 -6.59
CA ALA A 286 12.61 1.60 -7.58
C ALA A 286 12.38 1.06 -9.00
N GLN A 287 12.28 1.98 -9.96
CA GLN A 287 12.08 1.62 -11.37
C GLN A 287 13.21 0.71 -11.87
N THR A 288 12.84 -0.46 -12.35
CA THR A 288 13.82 -1.40 -12.93
C THR A 288 14.44 -0.81 -14.20
N PRO A 289 15.79 -0.85 -14.36
CA PRO A 289 16.45 -0.46 -15.58
C PRO A 289 15.90 -1.20 -16.81
N ALA A 290 15.89 -0.53 -17.97
CA ALA A 290 15.42 -1.14 -19.20
C ALA A 290 16.34 -2.29 -19.63
N THR A 291 15.76 -3.46 -19.89
CA THR A 291 16.47 -4.59 -20.51
C THR A 291 16.49 -4.43 -22.03
N THR A 292 17.62 -4.74 -22.66
CA THR A 292 17.76 -4.70 -24.11
C THR A 292 18.05 -6.09 -24.64
N GLN A 293 17.34 -6.47 -25.71
CA GLN A 293 17.55 -7.72 -26.44
C GLN A 293 17.50 -7.47 -27.95
N THR A 294 18.06 -8.39 -28.70
CA THR A 294 18.05 -8.38 -30.15
C THR A 294 17.16 -9.50 -30.71
N VAL A 295 16.39 -9.19 -31.76
CA VAL A 295 15.45 -10.11 -32.39
C VAL A 295 15.77 -10.18 -33.90
N ALA A 296 16.21 -11.34 -34.38
CA ALA A 296 16.57 -11.53 -35.78
C ALA A 296 15.36 -11.92 -36.64
N PHE A 297 15.28 -11.31 -37.81
CA PHE A 297 14.30 -11.61 -38.86
C PHE A 297 14.98 -12.05 -40.15
N THR A 298 14.52 -13.17 -40.69
CA THR A 298 14.99 -13.75 -41.95
C THR A 298 13.87 -13.76 -43.01
N ARG A 299 14.14 -14.32 -44.17
CA ARG A 299 13.10 -14.49 -45.23
C ARG A 299 11.96 -15.41 -44.76
N THR A 300 12.30 -16.46 -44.03
CA THR A 300 11.36 -17.48 -43.51
C THR A 300 10.82 -17.15 -42.14
N ALA A 301 11.62 -16.51 -41.28
CA ALA A 301 11.24 -16.18 -39.93
C ALA A 301 10.83 -14.69 -39.81
N ARG A 302 9.62 -14.39 -40.23
CA ARG A 302 9.09 -13.02 -40.34
C ARG A 302 8.31 -12.57 -39.10
N SER A 303 7.97 -13.48 -38.20
CA SER A 303 7.27 -13.16 -36.94
C SER A 303 8.09 -13.62 -35.75
N ARG A 304 8.09 -12.84 -34.71
CA ARG A 304 8.73 -13.10 -33.42
C ARG A 304 7.84 -12.64 -32.29
N THR A 305 7.84 -13.39 -31.20
CA THR A 305 7.12 -13.03 -29.99
C THR A 305 8.11 -12.97 -28.83
N VAL A 306 8.03 -11.88 -28.08
CA VAL A 306 8.74 -11.68 -26.81
C VAL A 306 7.70 -11.67 -25.71
N THR A 307 7.87 -12.53 -24.73
CA THR A 307 7.01 -12.58 -23.54
C THR A 307 7.68 -11.89 -22.37
N MET A 308 6.90 -11.29 -21.52
CA MET A 308 7.36 -10.70 -20.27
C MET A 308 6.28 -10.85 -19.20
N ALA A 309 6.69 -10.96 -17.95
CA ALA A 309 5.83 -10.95 -16.81
C ALA A 309 6.21 -9.78 -15.89
N THR A 310 5.23 -9.23 -15.20
CA THR A 310 5.42 -8.28 -14.12
C THR A 310 4.33 -8.48 -13.08
N PRO A 311 4.69 -8.61 -11.79
CA PRO A 311 3.72 -8.68 -10.71
C PRO A 311 3.14 -7.30 -10.36
N LEU A 312 3.70 -6.21 -10.90
CA LEU A 312 3.41 -4.84 -10.52
C LEU A 312 2.63 -4.10 -11.61
N ASP A 313 1.74 -3.25 -11.19
CA ASP A 313 1.07 -2.26 -12.02
C ASP A 313 1.99 -1.05 -12.26
N GLY A 314 1.77 -0.28 -13.32
CA GLY A 314 2.61 0.88 -13.62
C GLY A 314 2.77 1.14 -15.11
N THR A 315 3.93 1.62 -15.53
CA THR A 315 4.22 1.92 -16.94
C THR A 315 5.10 0.85 -17.58
N LEU A 316 4.56 0.18 -18.59
CA LEU A 316 5.36 -0.59 -19.53
C LEU A 316 5.85 0.31 -20.66
N ARG A 317 7.16 0.42 -20.82
CA ARG A 317 7.78 1.14 -21.94
C ARG A 317 8.48 0.16 -22.89
N VAL A 318 8.12 0.24 -24.16
CA VAL A 318 8.67 -0.59 -25.23
C VAL A 318 9.33 0.33 -26.25
N ASN A 319 10.64 0.20 -26.43
CA ASN A 319 11.39 0.87 -27.52
C ASN A 319 11.82 -0.17 -28.53
N VAL A 320 11.46 0.06 -29.80
CA VAL A 320 11.80 -0.82 -30.92
C VAL A 320 12.62 -0.04 -31.95
N ARG A 321 13.78 -0.59 -32.32
CA ARG A 321 14.69 0.02 -33.31
C ARG A 321 14.95 -0.98 -34.44
N PRO A 322 14.23 -0.86 -35.57
CA PRO A 322 14.50 -1.66 -36.76
C PRO A 322 15.76 -1.17 -37.49
N PRO A 323 16.45 -2.02 -38.23
CA PRO A 323 17.49 -1.60 -39.16
C PRO A 323 16.88 -0.79 -40.33
N ARG A 324 17.72 -0.02 -41.02
CA ARG A 324 17.30 0.77 -42.21
C ARG A 324 16.62 -0.11 -43.27
N GLY A 325 15.54 0.39 -43.84
CA GLY A 325 14.79 -0.31 -44.90
C GLY A 325 13.83 -1.40 -44.41
N MET A 326 13.81 -1.67 -43.12
CA MET A 326 12.86 -2.62 -42.53
C MET A 326 11.56 -1.90 -42.10
N ARG A 327 10.42 -2.54 -42.35
CA ARG A 327 9.11 -2.11 -41.86
C ARG A 327 8.54 -3.20 -40.97
N LEU A 328 8.12 -2.81 -39.77
CA LEU A 328 7.59 -3.71 -38.75
C LEU A 328 6.16 -3.35 -38.38
N SER A 329 5.36 -4.38 -38.07
CA SER A 329 4.18 -4.30 -37.23
C SER A 329 4.56 -4.76 -35.83
N VAL A 330 4.16 -4.00 -34.82
CA VAL A 330 4.40 -4.31 -33.41
C VAL A 330 3.06 -4.31 -32.71
N ASP A 331 2.68 -5.44 -32.14
CA ASP A 331 1.48 -5.60 -31.32
C ASP A 331 1.88 -5.88 -29.87
N LEU A 332 1.26 -5.20 -28.93
CA LEU A 332 1.34 -5.49 -27.50
C LEU A 332 0.04 -6.15 -27.05
N PHE A 333 0.16 -7.29 -26.39
CA PHE A 333 -0.97 -8.02 -25.81
C PHE A 333 -0.82 -8.08 -24.28
N ALA A 334 -1.90 -7.80 -23.56
CA ALA A 334 -2.09 -8.17 -22.16
C ALA A 334 -2.92 -9.47 -22.16
N SER A 335 -2.30 -10.57 -21.74
CA SER A 335 -2.88 -11.90 -21.91
C SER A 335 -3.26 -12.17 -23.39
N THR A 336 -4.54 -12.24 -23.74
CA THR A 336 -5.05 -12.43 -25.10
C THR A 336 -5.49 -11.12 -25.78
N THR A 337 -5.69 -10.05 -25.00
CA THR A 337 -6.22 -8.78 -25.52
C THR A 337 -5.09 -7.90 -26.08
N ARG A 338 -5.26 -7.43 -27.32
CA ARG A 338 -4.32 -6.48 -27.92
C ARG A 338 -4.56 -5.08 -27.33
N VAL A 339 -3.57 -4.57 -26.61
CA VAL A 339 -3.64 -3.26 -25.92
C VAL A 339 -2.94 -2.14 -26.68
N ALA A 340 -2.04 -2.47 -27.62
CA ALA A 340 -1.43 -1.49 -28.51
C ALA A 340 -1.02 -2.13 -29.85
N HIS A 341 -1.01 -1.29 -30.91
CA HIS A 341 -0.56 -1.64 -32.25
C HIS A 341 0.18 -0.47 -32.88
N VAL A 342 1.27 -0.73 -33.58
CA VAL A 342 1.98 0.26 -34.37
C VAL A 342 2.65 -0.38 -35.57
N VAL A 343 2.61 0.30 -36.73
CA VAL A 343 3.44 -0.02 -37.89
C VAL A 343 4.51 1.04 -38.01
N MET A 344 5.77 0.62 -38.16
CA MET A 344 6.93 1.50 -38.09
C MET A 344 8.04 1.12 -39.06
N SER A 345 8.84 2.09 -39.46
CA SER A 345 10.08 1.92 -40.26
C SER A 345 11.30 2.60 -39.65
N SER A 346 11.11 3.31 -38.54
CA SER A 346 12.14 3.98 -37.74
C SER A 346 11.96 3.62 -36.27
N SER A 347 12.87 4.08 -35.40
CA SER A 347 12.76 3.86 -33.97
C SER A 347 11.47 4.45 -33.39
N VAL A 348 10.76 3.67 -32.60
CA VAL A 348 9.54 4.09 -31.89
C VAL A 348 9.60 3.66 -30.44
N THR A 349 9.24 4.57 -29.53
CA THR A 349 9.00 4.29 -28.13
C THR A 349 7.49 4.38 -27.85
N ARG A 350 6.95 3.38 -27.17
CA ARG A 350 5.58 3.38 -26.67
C ARG A 350 5.58 3.16 -25.17
N SER A 351 4.79 3.94 -24.47
CA SER A 351 4.52 3.80 -23.05
C SER A 351 3.04 3.48 -22.87
N THR A 352 2.73 2.51 -22.04
CA THR A 352 1.37 2.05 -21.77
C THR A 352 1.23 1.79 -20.27
N ALA A 353 0.21 2.37 -19.65
CA ALA A 353 -0.15 2.01 -18.29
C ALA A 353 -0.73 0.60 -18.27
N ILE A 354 -0.18 -0.25 -17.43
CA ILE A 354 -0.56 -1.65 -17.25
C ILE A 354 -1.19 -1.84 -15.88
N CYS A 355 -2.31 -2.54 -15.84
CA CYS A 355 -3.13 -2.75 -14.65
C CYS A 355 -3.62 -4.19 -14.59
N GLY A 356 -3.39 -4.86 -13.47
CA GLY A 356 -3.96 -6.17 -13.16
C GLY A 356 -3.49 -7.34 -14.03
N ALA A 357 -2.94 -7.07 -15.22
CA ALA A 357 -2.37 -8.10 -16.08
C ALA A 357 -0.94 -8.42 -15.63
N ARG A 358 -0.60 -9.69 -15.58
CA ARG A 358 0.71 -10.16 -15.09
C ARG A 358 1.58 -10.75 -16.21
N SER A 359 1.02 -10.98 -17.39
CA SER A 359 1.72 -11.52 -18.55
C SER A 359 1.44 -10.68 -19.79
N TYR A 360 2.51 -10.31 -20.48
CA TYR A 360 2.47 -9.51 -21.70
C TYR A 360 3.21 -10.21 -22.81
N ARG A 361 2.72 -10.03 -24.06
CA ARG A 361 3.37 -10.53 -25.27
C ARG A 361 3.55 -9.38 -26.24
N ILE A 362 4.77 -9.21 -26.76
CA ILE A 362 5.10 -8.28 -27.82
C ILE A 362 5.31 -9.10 -29.08
N ARG A 363 4.38 -9.02 -30.02
CA ARG A 363 4.51 -9.65 -31.33
C ARG A 363 5.09 -8.66 -32.31
N LEU A 364 6.21 -9.01 -32.89
CA LEU A 364 6.90 -8.27 -33.92
C LEU A 364 6.76 -9.01 -35.25
N GLN A 365 6.30 -8.32 -36.29
CA GLN A 365 6.13 -8.89 -37.63
C GLN A 365 6.84 -8.05 -38.68
N ALA A 366 7.79 -8.63 -39.42
CA ALA A 366 8.46 -7.98 -40.52
C ALA A 366 7.54 -7.89 -41.73
N LEU A 367 7.05 -6.71 -42.04
CA LEU A 367 6.24 -6.42 -43.22
C LEU A 367 7.13 -6.26 -44.47
N LYS A 368 8.31 -5.62 -44.31
CA LYS A 368 9.32 -5.43 -45.36
C LYS A 368 10.71 -5.54 -44.73
N GLY A 369 11.69 -6.02 -45.51
CA GLY A 369 13.08 -6.12 -45.08
C GLY A 369 13.36 -7.33 -44.18
N ARG A 370 14.62 -7.43 -43.76
CA ARG A 370 15.19 -8.43 -42.84
C ARG A 370 16.32 -7.80 -42.03
N GLY A 371 16.74 -8.46 -40.97
CA GLY A 371 17.83 -7.98 -40.14
C GLY A 371 17.52 -8.13 -38.66
N THR A 372 18.36 -7.52 -37.84
CA THR A 372 18.25 -7.59 -36.38
C THR A 372 17.59 -6.32 -35.84
N VAL A 373 16.50 -6.49 -35.12
CA VAL A 373 15.76 -5.44 -34.41
C VAL A 373 16.25 -5.37 -32.99
N ARG A 374 16.58 -4.20 -32.49
CA ARG A 374 16.87 -3.96 -31.08
C ARG A 374 15.58 -3.61 -30.35
N LEU A 375 15.29 -4.36 -29.31
CA LEU A 375 14.13 -4.18 -28.44
C LEU A 375 14.58 -3.83 -27.03
N SER A 376 14.16 -2.69 -26.51
CA SER A 376 14.41 -2.27 -25.13
C SER A 376 13.10 -2.19 -24.36
N LEU A 377 13.06 -2.84 -23.20
CA LEU A 377 11.88 -3.02 -22.37
C LEU A 377 12.14 -2.47 -20.96
N SER A 378 11.29 -1.60 -20.49
CA SER A 378 11.23 -1.20 -19.08
C SER A 378 9.85 -1.51 -18.54
N LYS A 379 9.80 -2.18 -17.39
CA LYS A 379 8.57 -2.60 -16.69
C LYS A 379 8.60 -2.07 -15.25
N PRO A 380 7.42 -1.94 -14.59
CA PRO A 380 7.37 -1.58 -13.18
C PRO A 380 8.06 -2.62 -12.31
#